data_45e80bde7c74f102383df8bb1d48a7ab
#
_entry.id   45e80bde7c74f102383df8bb1d48a7ab
#
_cell.length_a   1.000
_cell.length_b   1.000
_cell.length_c   1.000
_cell.angle_alpha   90.00
_cell.angle_beta   90.00
_cell.angle_gamma   90.00
#
_symmetry.space_group_name_H-M   'P 1'
#
loop_
_entity.id
_entity.type
_entity.pdbx_description
1 polymer ?
#
loop_
_entity_poly.entity_id
_entity_poly.type
_entity_poly.pdbx_seq_one_letter_code
_entity_poly.pdbx_strand_id
1 'polypeptide(L)'
;MNRNARFRQKLQDPALMHAMSAHNPLAAKLAAEAGFDAIWGSGFELSASYAVPDANILSPSQHLDMMRAIAATVEAPVIADIDTGFGNAINVSYMVPQYEAAGVSAVVMEDKTFPKDTSLRAAGRQELVRVAEFQGKIEAACGARRDADFCVIARTEALIAGAGEREALARAREYEAAGADAILIHSRQSTPDEILSFVSAWQGRVPLVLVPTAYPQLRESDIQALGKVGLVIYGNHAIRAAAGAMRDVFARIRREGGIHEVDAVLPTVKEIIALQGDAQMRELERRYLK
;
A
#
# COMPACT_ATOMS: atom_id res chain seq x y z
N MET A 1 8.71 6.40 -20.99
CA MET A 1 8.03 5.26 -20.34
C MET A 1 7.01 5.85 -19.37
N ASN A 2 5.75 5.42 -19.43
CA ASN A 2 4.73 5.90 -18.50
C ASN A 2 4.95 5.30 -17.10
N ARG A 3 4.19 5.77 -16.08
CA ARG A 3 4.34 5.38 -14.68
C ARG A 3 4.06 3.87 -14.48
N ASN A 4 3.05 3.33 -15.17
CA ASN A 4 2.66 1.93 -15.08
C ASN A 4 3.73 1.00 -15.65
N ALA A 5 4.24 1.30 -16.86
CA ALA A 5 5.31 0.52 -17.48
C ALA A 5 6.59 0.52 -16.63
N ARG A 6 6.91 1.66 -15.99
CA ARG A 6 8.05 1.78 -15.07
C ARG A 6 7.86 0.91 -13.83
N PHE A 7 6.64 0.89 -13.26
CA PHE A 7 6.31 0.04 -12.12
C PHE A 7 6.41 -1.45 -12.49
N ARG A 8 5.77 -1.87 -13.60
CA ARG A 8 5.77 -3.27 -14.08
C ARG A 8 7.19 -3.76 -14.34
N GLN A 9 8.02 -2.95 -15.00
CA GLN A 9 9.41 -3.30 -15.27
C GLN A 9 10.20 -3.49 -13.96
N LYS A 10 10.11 -2.53 -13.02
CA LYS A 10 10.80 -2.63 -11.74
C LYS A 10 10.33 -3.81 -10.88
N LEU A 11 9.05 -4.14 -10.93
CA LEU A 11 8.49 -5.27 -10.19
C LEU A 11 9.10 -6.62 -10.64
N GLN A 12 9.55 -6.70 -11.88
CA GLN A 12 10.19 -7.88 -12.47
C GLN A 12 11.73 -7.82 -12.46
N ASP A 13 12.30 -6.69 -12.04
CA ASP A 13 13.75 -6.51 -11.95
C ASP A 13 14.30 -7.34 -10.78
N PRO A 14 15.51 -7.93 -10.90
CA PRO A 14 16.21 -8.56 -9.78
C PRO A 14 16.48 -7.62 -8.60
N ALA A 15 16.56 -6.29 -8.85
CA ALA A 15 16.68 -5.30 -7.80
C ALA A 15 15.36 -5.12 -7.04
N LEU A 16 15.44 -5.28 -5.72
CA LEU A 16 14.27 -5.16 -4.85
C LEU A 16 13.71 -3.74 -4.88
N MET A 17 12.41 -3.62 -5.13
CA MET A 17 11.68 -2.35 -5.09
C MET A 17 11.13 -2.09 -3.67
N HIS A 18 11.14 -0.82 -3.25
CA HIS A 18 10.66 -0.40 -1.93
C HIS A 18 9.49 0.56 -2.04
N ALA A 19 8.38 0.23 -1.38
CA ALA A 19 7.23 1.12 -1.26
C ALA A 19 7.05 1.57 0.20
N MET A 20 6.88 2.88 0.40
CA MET A 20 6.50 3.46 1.69
C MET A 20 5.01 3.76 1.72
N SER A 21 4.35 3.43 2.83
CA SER A 21 2.95 3.75 3.05
C SER A 21 2.70 5.26 3.14
N ALA A 22 1.55 5.68 2.63
CA ALA A 22 1.07 7.03 2.75
C ALA A 22 -0.45 7.06 2.92
N HIS A 23 -0.91 7.94 3.80
CA HIS A 23 -2.32 8.19 4.07
C HIS A 23 -2.83 9.52 3.51
N ASN A 24 -1.93 10.34 2.95
CA ASN A 24 -2.25 11.62 2.34
C ASN A 24 -1.12 12.08 1.39
N PRO A 25 -1.34 13.14 0.59
CA PRO A 25 -0.34 13.68 -0.34
C PRO A 25 0.98 14.11 0.32
N LEU A 26 0.94 14.68 1.52
CA LEU A 26 2.16 15.10 2.23
C LEU A 26 3.04 13.89 2.59
N ALA A 27 2.45 12.85 3.15
CA ALA A 27 3.19 11.61 3.46
C ALA A 27 3.80 10.99 2.19
N ALA A 28 3.05 10.98 1.08
CA ALA A 28 3.54 10.48 -0.20
C ALA A 28 4.72 11.31 -0.74
N LYS A 29 4.64 12.64 -0.64
CA LYS A 29 5.71 13.54 -1.05
C LYS A 29 6.99 13.29 -0.24
N LEU A 30 6.88 13.20 1.07
CA LEU A 30 8.02 12.93 1.96
C LEU A 30 8.64 11.55 1.70
N ALA A 31 7.82 10.54 1.41
CA ALA A 31 8.31 9.22 1.02
C ALA A 31 9.08 9.26 -0.30
N ALA A 32 8.56 9.98 -1.31
CA ALA A 32 9.24 10.16 -2.59
C ALA A 32 10.57 10.94 -2.44
N GLU A 33 10.61 11.98 -1.63
CA GLU A 33 11.82 12.75 -1.31
C GLU A 33 12.87 11.89 -0.56
N ALA A 34 12.42 10.94 0.25
CA ALA A 34 13.29 9.96 0.91
C ALA A 34 13.84 8.88 -0.03
N GLY A 35 13.41 8.85 -1.30
CA GLY A 35 13.94 7.95 -2.34
C GLY A 35 13.23 6.60 -2.44
N PHE A 36 12.03 6.44 -1.87
CA PHE A 36 11.24 5.22 -2.09
C PHE A 36 10.80 5.11 -3.55
N ASP A 37 10.88 3.88 -4.09
CA ASP A 37 10.58 3.59 -5.50
C ASP A 37 9.10 3.72 -5.85
N ALA A 38 8.23 3.46 -4.87
CA ALA A 38 6.77 3.51 -5.01
C ALA A 38 6.10 3.99 -3.72
N ILE A 39 4.85 4.41 -3.85
CA ILE A 39 3.99 4.80 -2.73
C ILE A 39 2.91 3.74 -2.52
N TRP A 40 2.78 3.26 -1.30
CA TRP A 40 1.70 2.38 -0.87
C TRP A 40 0.55 3.20 -0.30
N GLY A 41 -0.54 3.36 -1.05
CA GLY A 41 -1.78 3.95 -0.57
C GLY A 41 -2.49 2.98 0.34
N SER A 42 -2.18 3.05 1.63
CA SER A 42 -2.58 2.07 2.64
C SER A 42 -4.01 2.28 3.13
N GLY A 43 -4.87 1.28 2.97
CA GLY A 43 -6.23 1.27 3.54
C GLY A 43 -6.20 1.40 5.07
N PHE A 44 -5.27 0.71 5.74
CA PHE A 44 -5.07 0.84 7.19
C PHE A 44 -4.70 2.26 7.62
N GLU A 45 -3.70 2.87 6.99
CA GLU A 45 -3.27 4.23 7.34
C GLU A 45 -4.36 5.27 7.04
N LEU A 46 -5.07 5.09 5.93
CA LEU A 46 -6.18 5.96 5.57
C LEU A 46 -7.29 5.87 6.61
N SER A 47 -7.72 4.68 6.99
CA SER A 47 -8.70 4.48 8.06
C SER A 47 -8.26 5.12 9.38
N ALA A 48 -7.00 4.95 9.76
CA ALA A 48 -6.42 5.57 10.95
C ALA A 48 -6.42 7.10 10.89
N SER A 49 -6.20 7.71 9.71
CA SER A 49 -6.23 9.16 9.51
C SER A 49 -7.64 9.76 9.70
N TYR A 50 -8.68 8.97 9.45
CA TYR A 50 -10.08 9.29 9.75
C TYR A 50 -10.51 8.90 11.17
N ALA A 51 -9.59 8.32 11.97
CA ALA A 51 -9.86 7.78 13.31
C ALA A 51 -10.99 6.74 13.34
N VAL A 52 -11.09 5.91 12.31
CA VAL A 52 -12.05 4.79 12.20
C VAL A 52 -11.32 3.46 12.09
N PRO A 53 -11.94 2.34 12.50
CA PRO A 53 -11.37 1.01 12.30
C PRO A 53 -11.12 0.66 10.82
N ASP A 54 -10.07 -0.08 10.55
CA ASP A 54 -9.75 -0.64 9.23
C ASP A 54 -10.62 -1.90 8.98
N ALA A 55 -11.85 -1.66 8.55
CA ALA A 55 -12.90 -2.67 8.37
C ALA A 55 -13.89 -2.30 7.25
N ASN A 56 -13.41 -1.77 6.14
CA ASN A 56 -14.19 -1.28 4.99
C ASN A 56 -15.25 -0.22 5.38
N ILE A 57 -14.97 0.60 6.41
CA ILE A 57 -15.87 1.66 6.86
C ILE A 57 -15.83 2.85 5.90
N LEU A 58 -14.64 3.19 5.41
CA LEU A 58 -14.50 4.24 4.40
C LEU A 58 -15.11 3.78 3.08
N SER A 59 -15.86 4.66 2.45
CA SER A 59 -16.45 4.36 1.14
C SER A 59 -15.37 4.25 0.05
N PRO A 60 -15.63 3.49 -1.02
CA PRO A 60 -14.75 3.44 -2.18
C PRO A 60 -14.43 4.83 -2.76
N SER A 61 -15.37 5.76 -2.72
CA SER A 61 -15.18 7.14 -3.20
C SER A 61 -14.17 7.90 -2.35
N GLN A 62 -14.27 7.82 -1.01
CA GLN A 62 -13.29 8.46 -0.11
C GLN A 62 -11.89 7.91 -0.34
N HIS A 63 -11.77 6.59 -0.52
CA HIS A 63 -10.49 5.95 -0.81
C HIS A 63 -9.93 6.39 -2.17
N LEU A 64 -10.73 6.34 -3.23
CA LEU A 64 -10.34 6.75 -4.59
C LEU A 64 -9.92 8.22 -4.66
N ASP A 65 -10.64 9.13 -3.98
CA ASP A 65 -10.31 10.56 -3.96
C ASP A 65 -8.95 10.81 -3.28
N MET A 66 -8.65 10.09 -2.21
CA MET A 66 -7.33 10.16 -1.58
C MET A 66 -6.24 9.60 -2.49
N MET A 67 -6.46 8.46 -3.15
CA MET A 67 -5.49 7.88 -4.10
C MET A 67 -5.22 8.82 -5.27
N ARG A 68 -6.24 9.49 -5.78
CA ARG A 68 -6.11 10.51 -6.83
C ARG A 68 -5.24 11.69 -6.35
N ALA A 69 -5.49 12.18 -5.14
CA ALA A 69 -4.71 13.29 -4.56
C ALA A 69 -3.25 12.90 -4.34
N ILE A 70 -2.98 11.68 -3.84
CA ILE A 70 -1.63 11.13 -3.70
C ILE A 70 -0.94 11.03 -5.07
N ALA A 71 -1.60 10.38 -6.04
CA ALA A 71 -1.02 10.15 -7.37
C ALA A 71 -0.73 11.46 -8.14
N ALA A 72 -1.51 12.51 -7.90
CA ALA A 72 -1.27 13.84 -8.48
C ALA A 72 -0.06 14.57 -7.86
N THR A 73 0.39 14.17 -6.69
CA THR A 73 1.44 14.88 -5.92
C THR A 73 2.84 14.33 -6.21
N VAL A 74 2.97 13.06 -6.64
CA VAL A 74 4.25 12.38 -6.80
C VAL A 74 4.43 11.81 -8.22
N GLU A 75 5.69 11.72 -8.65
CA GLU A 75 6.07 11.03 -9.89
C GLU A 75 6.29 9.52 -9.68
N ALA A 76 6.49 9.10 -8.44
CA ALA A 76 6.63 7.68 -8.08
C ALA A 76 5.33 6.91 -8.39
N PRO A 77 5.40 5.65 -8.82
CA PRO A 77 4.23 4.79 -8.95
C PRO A 77 3.44 4.69 -7.64
N VAL A 78 2.10 4.72 -7.73
CA VAL A 78 1.22 4.55 -6.58
C VAL A 78 0.54 3.20 -6.67
N ILE A 79 0.59 2.45 -5.59
CA ILE A 79 -0.06 1.15 -5.41
C ILE A 79 -1.23 1.36 -4.45
N ALA A 80 -2.47 1.12 -4.87
CA ALA A 80 -3.65 1.28 -4.03
C ALA A 80 -4.04 -0.04 -3.34
N ASP A 81 -4.14 -0.02 -2.02
CA ASP A 81 -4.73 -1.08 -1.22
C ASP A 81 -6.26 -0.97 -1.31
N ILE A 82 -6.88 -1.76 -2.18
CA ILE A 82 -8.34 -1.73 -2.37
C ILE A 82 -9.07 -2.81 -1.57
N ASP A 83 -8.43 -3.26 -0.48
CA ASP A 83 -8.98 -4.25 0.45
C ASP A 83 -9.49 -5.51 -0.29
N THR A 84 -10.76 -5.86 -0.12
CA THR A 84 -11.40 -7.01 -0.77
C THR A 84 -11.99 -6.70 -2.16
N GLY A 85 -11.76 -5.48 -2.71
CA GLY A 85 -12.30 -5.04 -4.00
C GLY A 85 -13.70 -4.41 -3.89
N PHE A 86 -14.11 -3.97 -2.68
CA PHE A 86 -15.36 -3.25 -2.40
C PHE A 86 -16.66 -4.00 -2.75
N GLY A 87 -16.59 -5.31 -2.83
CA GLY A 87 -17.74 -6.15 -3.14
C GLY A 87 -17.35 -7.41 -3.94
N ASN A 88 -18.12 -7.73 -4.98
CA ASN A 88 -17.88 -8.87 -5.87
C ASN A 88 -17.09 -8.46 -7.13
N ALA A 89 -16.90 -9.40 -8.07
CA ALA A 89 -16.19 -9.18 -9.33
C ALA A 89 -16.78 -8.03 -10.18
N ILE A 90 -18.08 -7.77 -10.11
CA ILE A 90 -18.73 -6.66 -10.82
C ILE A 90 -18.31 -5.31 -10.23
N ASN A 91 -18.20 -5.22 -8.89
CA ASN A 91 -17.69 -4.00 -8.25
C ASN A 91 -16.23 -3.76 -8.64
N VAL A 92 -15.40 -4.80 -8.67
CA VAL A 92 -14.00 -4.73 -9.10
C VAL A 92 -13.87 -4.23 -10.53
N SER A 93 -14.65 -4.80 -11.49
CA SER A 93 -14.60 -4.39 -12.89
C SER A 93 -15.02 -2.92 -13.10
N TYR A 94 -15.86 -2.39 -12.23
CA TYR A 94 -16.25 -0.98 -12.24
C TYR A 94 -15.18 -0.06 -11.62
N MET A 95 -14.58 -0.50 -10.53
CA MET A 95 -13.64 0.34 -9.75
C MET A 95 -12.24 0.42 -10.35
N VAL A 96 -11.69 -0.67 -10.88
CA VAL A 96 -10.31 -0.73 -11.38
C VAL A 96 -10.01 0.35 -12.43
N PRO A 97 -10.84 0.59 -13.47
CA PRO A 97 -10.61 1.66 -14.43
C PRO A 97 -10.60 3.06 -13.80
N GLN A 98 -11.26 3.25 -12.66
CA GLN A 98 -11.28 4.55 -11.97
C GLN A 98 -9.99 4.79 -11.19
N TYR A 99 -9.40 3.74 -10.57
CA TYR A 99 -8.07 3.82 -9.97
C TYR A 99 -7.00 4.09 -11.02
N GLU A 100 -7.06 3.41 -12.15
CA GLU A 100 -6.18 3.66 -13.29
C GLU A 100 -6.29 5.12 -13.77
N ALA A 101 -7.51 5.62 -13.99
CA ALA A 101 -7.77 7.01 -14.38
C ALA A 101 -7.35 8.04 -13.30
N ALA A 102 -7.29 7.65 -12.04
CA ALA A 102 -6.76 8.45 -10.95
C ALA A 102 -5.21 8.53 -10.92
N GLY A 103 -4.52 7.82 -11.82
CA GLY A 103 -3.06 7.81 -11.90
C GLY A 103 -2.37 6.80 -10.99
N VAL A 104 -3.13 5.84 -10.45
CA VAL A 104 -2.60 4.68 -9.72
C VAL A 104 -1.96 3.72 -10.72
N SER A 105 -0.87 3.05 -10.35
CA SER A 105 -0.14 2.13 -11.23
C SER A 105 -0.43 0.66 -10.94
N ALA A 106 -0.93 0.37 -9.75
CA ALA A 106 -1.31 -0.98 -9.35
C ALA A 106 -2.42 -0.96 -8.29
N VAL A 107 -3.23 -2.01 -8.27
CA VAL A 107 -4.15 -2.29 -7.16
C VAL A 107 -3.74 -3.59 -6.48
N VAL A 108 -3.96 -3.64 -5.16
CA VAL A 108 -3.83 -4.85 -4.37
C VAL A 108 -5.20 -5.21 -3.81
N MET A 109 -5.62 -6.45 -4.04
CA MET A 109 -6.85 -7.02 -3.46
C MET A 109 -6.51 -8.23 -2.59
N GLU A 110 -7.24 -8.40 -1.48
CA GLU A 110 -7.08 -9.54 -0.57
C GLU A 110 -8.27 -10.51 -0.61
N ASP A 111 -8.00 -11.78 -0.37
CA ASP A 111 -8.97 -12.89 -0.43
C ASP A 111 -9.82 -13.05 0.84
N LYS A 112 -10.01 -11.99 1.63
CA LYS A 112 -10.93 -11.96 2.77
C LYS A 112 -12.39 -11.75 2.36
N THR A 113 -13.30 -12.13 3.28
CA THR A 113 -14.72 -11.77 3.18
C THR A 113 -14.93 -10.27 3.35
N PHE A 114 -15.96 -9.72 2.68
CA PHE A 114 -16.40 -8.34 2.87
C PHE A 114 -17.56 -8.26 3.89
N PRO A 115 -17.58 -7.32 4.83
CA PRO A 115 -16.47 -6.41 5.18
C PRO A 115 -15.33 -7.15 5.87
N LYS A 116 -14.08 -6.72 5.58
CA LYS A 116 -12.87 -7.32 6.17
C LYS A 116 -12.76 -7.03 7.66
N ASP A 117 -11.99 -7.84 8.36
CA ASP A 117 -11.37 -7.48 9.64
C ASP A 117 -9.87 -7.30 9.42
N THR A 118 -9.26 -6.30 10.07
CA THR A 118 -7.83 -6.01 9.87
C THR A 118 -6.95 -7.20 10.23
N SER A 119 -5.95 -7.49 9.41
CA SER A 119 -4.99 -8.60 9.58
C SER A 119 -4.14 -8.46 10.84
N LEU A 120 -3.99 -7.23 11.33
CA LEU A 120 -3.18 -6.90 12.49
C LEU A 120 -3.88 -7.20 13.84
N ARG A 121 -5.18 -7.54 13.84
CA ARG A 121 -5.92 -7.88 15.04
C ARG A 121 -5.77 -9.37 15.37
N ALA A 122 -5.17 -9.68 16.51
CA ALA A 122 -4.90 -11.06 16.94
C ALA A 122 -6.17 -11.92 17.08
N ALA A 123 -7.27 -11.36 17.57
CA ALA A 123 -8.56 -12.03 17.80
C ALA A 123 -9.61 -11.66 16.74
N GLY A 124 -9.18 -11.18 15.56
CA GLY A 124 -10.07 -10.79 14.48
C GLY A 124 -10.67 -11.99 13.74
N ARG A 125 -11.83 -11.75 13.11
CA ARG A 125 -12.46 -12.70 12.21
C ARG A 125 -11.68 -12.71 10.88
N GLN A 126 -10.89 -13.75 10.68
CA GLN A 126 -10.01 -13.90 9.50
C GLN A 126 -10.62 -14.93 8.53
N GLU A 127 -11.79 -14.62 7.96
CA GLU A 127 -12.49 -15.49 7.03
C GLU A 127 -12.04 -15.21 5.59
N LEU A 128 -11.77 -16.28 4.84
CA LEU A 128 -11.39 -16.22 3.43
C LEU A 128 -12.59 -16.53 2.53
N VAL A 129 -12.67 -15.86 1.40
CA VAL A 129 -13.60 -16.26 0.33
C VAL A 129 -13.12 -17.53 -0.35
N ARG A 130 -14.03 -18.18 -1.08
CA ARG A 130 -13.65 -19.33 -1.92
C ARG A 130 -12.63 -18.92 -2.98
N VAL A 131 -11.70 -19.81 -3.29
CA VAL A 131 -10.66 -19.55 -4.31
C VAL A 131 -11.28 -19.06 -5.62
N ALA A 132 -12.27 -19.77 -6.15
CA ALA A 132 -12.95 -19.42 -7.41
C ALA A 132 -13.62 -18.03 -7.37
N GLU A 133 -14.10 -17.57 -6.20
CA GLU A 133 -14.66 -16.24 -6.05
C GLU A 133 -13.58 -15.17 -6.19
N PHE A 134 -12.42 -15.37 -5.56
CA PHE A 134 -11.33 -14.41 -5.64
C PHE A 134 -10.64 -14.44 -7.01
N GLN A 135 -10.52 -15.62 -7.65
CA GLN A 135 -10.11 -15.74 -9.05
C GLN A 135 -10.97 -14.85 -9.96
N GLY A 136 -12.30 -14.94 -9.83
CA GLY A 136 -13.23 -14.11 -10.60
C GLY A 136 -13.01 -12.61 -10.37
N LYS A 137 -12.62 -12.17 -9.16
CA LYS A 137 -12.25 -10.77 -8.90
C LYS A 137 -10.95 -10.38 -9.61
N ILE A 138 -9.93 -11.25 -9.61
CA ILE A 138 -8.65 -11.01 -10.30
C ILE A 138 -8.89 -10.92 -11.82
N GLU A 139 -9.62 -11.88 -12.40
CA GLU A 139 -9.98 -11.90 -13.82
C GLU A 139 -10.75 -10.63 -14.21
N ALA A 140 -11.71 -10.21 -13.37
CA ALA A 140 -12.46 -8.97 -13.58
C ALA A 140 -11.56 -7.72 -13.54
N ALA A 141 -10.60 -7.66 -12.63
CA ALA A 141 -9.62 -6.58 -12.55
C ALA A 141 -8.73 -6.53 -13.80
N CYS A 142 -8.18 -7.69 -14.20
CA CYS A 142 -7.35 -7.81 -15.38
C CYS A 142 -8.09 -7.49 -16.68
N GLY A 143 -9.34 -7.91 -16.79
CA GLY A 143 -10.19 -7.64 -17.95
C GLY A 143 -10.67 -6.19 -18.06
N ALA A 144 -10.75 -5.48 -16.91
CA ALA A 144 -11.24 -4.10 -16.86
C ALA A 144 -10.14 -3.05 -17.03
N ARG A 145 -8.88 -3.36 -16.76
CA ARG A 145 -7.76 -2.43 -16.97
C ARG A 145 -7.65 -2.02 -18.44
N ARG A 146 -7.31 -0.76 -18.69
CA ARG A 146 -7.17 -0.18 -20.03
C ARG A 146 -5.73 -0.14 -20.50
N ASP A 147 -4.79 0.06 -19.57
CA ASP A 147 -3.35 0.02 -19.81
C ASP A 147 -2.84 -1.38 -19.43
N ALA A 148 -2.24 -2.09 -20.38
CA ALA A 148 -1.68 -3.43 -20.17
C ALA A 148 -0.57 -3.44 -19.08
N ASP A 149 0.05 -2.30 -18.84
CA ASP A 149 1.08 -2.14 -17.81
C ASP A 149 0.54 -1.84 -16.42
N PHE A 150 -0.78 -1.54 -16.28
CA PHE A 150 -1.41 -1.44 -14.97
C PHE A 150 -1.39 -2.80 -14.28
N CYS A 151 -0.92 -2.88 -13.03
CA CYS A 151 -0.71 -4.15 -12.34
C CYS A 151 -1.86 -4.50 -11.37
N VAL A 152 -2.21 -5.77 -11.35
CA VAL A 152 -3.14 -6.38 -10.39
C VAL A 152 -2.36 -7.32 -9.49
N ILE A 153 -2.28 -6.99 -8.20
CA ILE A 153 -1.54 -7.77 -7.20
C ILE A 153 -2.57 -8.49 -6.33
N ALA A 154 -2.49 -9.82 -6.31
CA ALA A 154 -3.36 -10.63 -5.47
C ALA A 154 -2.71 -10.89 -4.12
N ARG A 155 -3.42 -10.55 -3.04
CA ARG A 155 -2.97 -10.80 -1.68
C ARG A 155 -3.71 -12.00 -1.11
N THR A 156 -2.94 -13.02 -0.68
CA THR A 156 -3.53 -14.11 0.09
C THR A 156 -3.31 -13.91 1.58
N GLU A 157 -4.40 -14.00 2.32
CA GLU A 157 -4.44 -13.93 3.78
C GLU A 157 -4.49 -15.31 4.44
N ALA A 158 -4.16 -16.38 3.70
CA ALA A 158 -4.25 -17.75 4.19
C ALA A 158 -3.38 -18.00 5.44
N LEU A 159 -2.18 -17.41 5.52
CA LEU A 159 -1.34 -17.51 6.73
C LEU A 159 -1.93 -16.71 7.90
N ILE A 160 -2.49 -15.55 7.65
CA ILE A 160 -3.19 -14.72 8.64
C ILE A 160 -4.42 -15.46 9.21
N ALA A 161 -5.16 -16.14 8.34
CA ALA A 161 -6.33 -16.95 8.71
C ALA A 161 -5.97 -18.28 9.43
N GLY A 162 -4.68 -18.62 9.47
CA GLY A 162 -4.23 -19.89 10.07
C GLY A 162 -4.50 -21.12 9.21
N ALA A 163 -4.75 -20.94 7.90
CA ALA A 163 -4.98 -22.04 6.96
C ALA A 163 -3.70 -22.81 6.59
N GLY A 164 -2.54 -22.24 6.94
CA GLY A 164 -1.21 -22.85 6.76
C GLY A 164 -0.62 -22.68 5.37
N GLU A 165 0.67 -23.00 5.27
CA GLU A 165 1.48 -22.76 4.06
C GLU A 165 0.97 -23.49 2.81
N ARG A 166 0.51 -24.72 2.97
CA ARG A 166 -0.02 -25.52 1.84
C ARG A 166 -1.21 -24.82 1.17
N GLU A 167 -2.14 -24.31 1.96
CA GLU A 167 -3.30 -23.55 1.45
C GLU A 167 -2.86 -22.21 0.86
N ALA A 168 -1.93 -21.52 1.50
CA ALA A 168 -1.38 -20.26 0.99
C ALA A 168 -0.72 -20.44 -0.39
N LEU A 169 0.09 -21.49 -0.57
CA LEU A 169 0.72 -21.83 -1.85
C LEU A 169 -0.31 -22.24 -2.91
N ALA A 170 -1.32 -23.01 -2.53
CA ALA A 170 -2.38 -23.42 -3.45
C ALA A 170 -3.15 -22.19 -3.97
N ARG A 171 -3.59 -21.31 -3.07
CA ARG A 171 -4.27 -20.05 -3.42
C ARG A 171 -3.40 -19.16 -4.30
N ALA A 172 -2.14 -18.97 -3.94
CA ALA A 172 -1.22 -18.12 -4.70
C ALA A 172 -1.06 -18.61 -6.16
N ARG A 173 -0.99 -19.93 -6.40
CA ARG A 173 -0.94 -20.50 -7.75
C ARG A 173 -2.22 -20.27 -8.54
N GLU A 174 -3.36 -20.43 -7.91
CA GLU A 174 -4.66 -20.17 -8.53
C GLU A 174 -4.84 -18.69 -8.88
N TYR A 175 -4.31 -17.78 -8.05
CA TYR A 175 -4.37 -16.33 -8.29
C TYR A 175 -3.41 -15.91 -9.40
N GLU A 176 -2.22 -16.51 -9.48
CA GLU A 176 -1.34 -16.36 -10.64
C GLU A 176 -2.03 -16.84 -11.93
N ALA A 177 -2.67 -18.01 -11.89
CA ALA A 177 -3.39 -18.57 -13.04
C ALA A 177 -4.56 -17.67 -13.48
N ALA A 178 -5.21 -16.97 -12.55
CA ALA A 178 -6.26 -15.98 -12.83
C ALA A 178 -5.72 -14.65 -13.42
N GLY A 179 -4.40 -14.49 -13.53
CA GLY A 179 -3.76 -13.35 -14.18
C GLY A 179 -3.19 -12.28 -13.25
N ALA A 180 -3.02 -12.57 -11.96
CA ALA A 180 -2.32 -11.65 -11.05
C ALA A 180 -0.88 -11.42 -11.52
N ASP A 181 -0.45 -10.15 -11.50
CA ASP A 181 0.90 -9.72 -11.92
C ASP A 181 1.96 -9.92 -10.81
N ALA A 182 1.52 -10.06 -9.56
CA ALA A 182 2.33 -10.43 -8.40
C ALA A 182 1.45 -11.03 -7.29
N ILE A 183 2.08 -11.75 -6.36
CA ILE A 183 1.40 -12.31 -5.18
C ILE A 183 1.93 -11.64 -3.92
N LEU A 184 1.05 -11.01 -3.16
CA LEU A 184 1.38 -10.51 -1.82
C LEU A 184 1.04 -11.59 -0.79
N ILE A 185 2.05 -12.01 -0.03
CA ILE A 185 1.91 -12.91 1.11
C ILE A 185 2.13 -12.14 2.42
N HIS A 186 1.27 -12.36 3.38
CA HIS A 186 1.30 -11.66 4.66
C HIS A 186 1.29 -12.65 5.82
N SER A 187 2.08 -12.38 6.86
CA SER A 187 2.11 -13.13 8.11
C SER A 187 2.04 -12.17 9.31
N ARG A 188 1.45 -12.64 10.39
CA ARG A 188 1.43 -11.95 11.69
C ARG A 188 2.38 -12.56 12.72
N GLN A 189 3.15 -13.57 12.32
CA GLN A 189 4.18 -14.15 13.20
C GLN A 189 5.28 -13.13 13.47
N SER A 190 5.80 -13.13 14.70
CA SER A 190 6.86 -12.22 15.11
C SER A 190 8.24 -12.60 14.56
N THR A 191 8.36 -13.79 13.96
CA THR A 191 9.55 -14.26 13.27
C THR A 191 9.26 -14.44 11.77
N PRO A 192 10.27 -14.35 10.88
CA PRO A 192 10.08 -14.47 9.45
C PRO A 192 9.94 -15.91 8.94
N ASP A 193 10.02 -16.92 9.80
CA ASP A 193 10.15 -18.34 9.41
C ASP A 193 9.03 -18.78 8.47
N GLU A 194 7.78 -18.42 8.76
CA GLU A 194 6.62 -18.75 7.94
C GLU A 194 6.71 -18.13 6.54
N ILE A 195 7.16 -16.88 6.44
CA ILE A 195 7.38 -16.20 5.17
C ILE A 195 8.55 -16.78 4.40
N LEU A 196 9.67 -17.06 5.07
CA LEU A 196 10.84 -17.65 4.44
C LEU A 196 10.53 -19.05 3.88
N SER A 197 9.75 -19.85 4.63
CA SER A 197 9.27 -21.16 4.15
C SER A 197 8.41 -21.01 2.91
N PHE A 198 7.41 -20.13 2.93
CA PHE A 198 6.54 -19.86 1.78
C PHE A 198 7.35 -19.39 0.54
N VAL A 199 8.26 -18.41 0.71
CA VAL A 199 9.07 -17.88 -0.41
C VAL A 199 9.96 -18.99 -0.98
N SER A 200 10.57 -19.83 -0.13
CA SER A 200 11.37 -20.97 -0.58
C SER A 200 10.55 -21.95 -1.42
N ALA A 201 9.33 -22.28 -0.98
CA ALA A 201 8.43 -23.22 -1.63
C ALA A 201 7.71 -22.65 -2.87
N TRP A 202 7.69 -21.33 -3.05
CA TRP A 202 7.05 -20.68 -4.20
C TRP A 202 7.74 -21.06 -5.51
N GLN A 203 6.96 -21.57 -6.47
CA GLN A 203 7.40 -22.01 -7.79
C GLN A 203 6.68 -21.27 -8.94
N GLY A 204 5.87 -20.25 -8.61
CA GLY A 204 5.22 -19.43 -9.62
C GLY A 204 6.21 -18.51 -10.35
N ARG A 205 5.77 -17.95 -11.45
CA ARG A 205 6.57 -17.07 -12.32
C ARG A 205 6.49 -15.60 -11.92
N VAL A 206 5.37 -15.21 -11.29
CA VAL A 206 5.19 -13.83 -10.87
C VAL A 206 5.96 -13.54 -9.57
N PRO A 207 6.48 -12.32 -9.39
CA PRO A 207 7.21 -11.94 -8.20
C PRO A 207 6.31 -11.93 -6.96
N LEU A 208 6.95 -12.11 -5.81
CA LEU A 208 6.30 -11.96 -4.51
C LEU A 208 6.41 -10.52 -4.01
N VAL A 209 5.43 -10.15 -3.19
CA VAL A 209 5.40 -8.89 -2.46
C VAL A 209 5.33 -9.19 -0.97
N LEU A 210 6.20 -8.57 -0.17
CA LEU A 210 6.28 -8.77 1.28
C LEU A 210 5.93 -7.49 2.06
N VAL A 211 5.34 -7.68 3.25
CA VAL A 211 5.04 -6.60 4.22
C VAL A 211 5.65 -7.00 5.57
N PRO A 212 6.93 -6.68 5.86
CA PRO A 212 7.66 -7.22 7.01
C PRO A 212 7.32 -6.54 8.35
N THR A 213 6.14 -5.94 8.50
CA THR A 213 5.75 -5.19 9.70
C THR A 213 5.77 -6.03 10.98
N ALA A 214 5.37 -7.31 10.90
CA ALA A 214 5.31 -8.19 12.06
C ALA A 214 6.67 -8.83 12.41
N TYR A 215 7.59 -8.90 11.45
CA TYR A 215 8.92 -9.52 11.57
C TYR A 215 10.04 -8.56 11.11
N PRO A 216 10.23 -7.44 11.82
CA PRO A 216 11.14 -6.35 11.40
C PRO A 216 12.62 -6.72 11.41
N GLN A 217 12.98 -7.88 11.96
CA GLN A 217 14.34 -8.41 11.94
C GLN A 217 14.77 -8.94 10.57
N LEU A 218 13.82 -9.21 9.65
CA LEU A 218 14.13 -9.61 8.27
C LEU A 218 14.65 -8.40 7.50
N ARG A 219 15.92 -8.42 7.18
CA ARG A 219 16.61 -7.31 6.51
C ARG A 219 16.40 -7.37 5.01
N GLU A 220 16.54 -6.23 4.37
CA GLU A 220 16.49 -6.10 2.91
C GLU A 220 17.46 -7.05 2.19
N SER A 221 18.71 -7.14 2.67
CA SER A 221 19.71 -8.07 2.13
C SER A 221 19.26 -9.53 2.14
N ASP A 222 18.53 -9.92 3.20
CA ASP A 222 18.02 -11.29 3.34
C ASP A 222 16.87 -11.53 2.35
N ILE A 223 15.99 -10.53 2.20
CA ILE A 223 14.87 -10.57 1.24
C ILE A 223 15.41 -10.65 -0.19
N GLN A 224 16.39 -9.82 -0.53
CA GLN A 224 16.99 -9.80 -1.87
C GLN A 224 17.67 -11.12 -2.21
N ALA A 225 18.32 -11.76 -1.22
CA ALA A 225 18.97 -13.06 -1.40
C ALA A 225 17.98 -14.20 -1.74
N LEU A 226 16.67 -14.04 -1.44
CA LEU A 226 15.64 -15.01 -1.80
C LEU A 226 15.38 -15.07 -3.31
N GLY A 227 15.66 -14.01 -4.07
CA GLY A 227 15.59 -13.95 -5.53
C GLY A 227 14.19 -14.11 -6.14
N LYS A 228 13.12 -14.02 -5.30
CA LYS A 228 11.72 -14.21 -5.72
C LYS A 228 10.82 -13.04 -5.33
N VAL A 229 11.36 -12.08 -4.59
CA VAL A 229 10.64 -10.93 -4.08
C VAL A 229 10.97 -9.71 -4.94
N GLY A 230 9.95 -9.13 -5.58
CA GLY A 230 10.12 -7.93 -6.41
C GLY A 230 9.80 -6.64 -5.65
N LEU A 231 9.03 -6.71 -4.56
CA LEU A 231 8.57 -5.52 -3.83
C LEU A 231 8.48 -5.78 -2.32
N VAL A 232 9.02 -4.83 -1.54
CA VAL A 232 8.78 -4.74 -0.10
C VAL A 232 7.94 -3.49 0.20
N ILE A 233 6.90 -3.65 1.02
CA ILE A 233 6.01 -2.59 1.45
C ILE A 233 6.21 -2.32 2.95
N TYR A 234 6.57 -1.09 3.29
CA TYR A 234 6.59 -0.59 4.67
C TYR A 234 5.21 -0.01 5.00
N GLY A 235 4.30 -0.85 5.49
CA GLY A 235 2.85 -0.72 5.38
C GLY A 235 2.15 0.24 6.35
N ASN A 236 2.81 0.76 7.43
CA ASN A 236 2.13 1.60 8.44
C ASN A 236 3.05 2.56 9.19
N HIS A 237 4.24 2.82 8.69
CA HIS A 237 5.25 3.60 9.40
C HIS A 237 4.95 5.09 9.38
N ALA A 238 4.35 5.62 8.30
CA ALA A 238 4.06 7.04 8.16
C ALA A 238 3.01 7.50 9.19
N ILE A 239 1.88 6.80 9.30
CA ILE A 239 0.83 7.18 10.26
C ILE A 239 1.28 6.99 11.71
N ARG A 240 2.08 5.95 11.99
CA ARG A 240 2.62 5.71 13.35
C ARG A 240 3.59 6.82 13.75
N ALA A 241 4.46 7.25 12.84
CA ALA A 241 5.37 8.37 13.07
C ALA A 241 4.60 9.67 13.31
N ALA A 242 3.62 9.99 12.45
CA ALA A 242 2.78 11.17 12.58
C ALA A 242 2.02 11.18 13.90
N ALA A 243 1.37 10.08 14.26
CA ALA A 243 0.62 9.97 15.52
C ALA A 243 1.53 10.10 16.75
N GLY A 244 2.72 9.53 16.72
CA GLY A 244 3.70 9.65 17.79
C GLY A 244 4.18 11.08 17.98
N ALA A 245 4.60 11.74 16.89
CA ALA A 245 5.07 13.12 16.90
C ALA A 245 3.98 14.09 17.37
N MET A 246 2.76 14.00 16.83
CA MET A 246 1.64 14.84 17.23
C MET A 246 1.30 14.68 18.72
N ARG A 247 1.28 13.43 19.22
CA ARG A 247 1.00 13.17 20.64
C ARG A 247 2.03 13.81 21.56
N ASP A 248 3.32 13.69 21.23
CA ASP A 248 4.40 14.31 22.01
C ASP A 248 4.28 15.84 22.00
N VAL A 249 4.15 16.43 20.83
CA VAL A 249 4.02 17.88 20.66
C VAL A 249 2.81 18.44 21.43
N PHE A 250 1.64 17.83 21.29
CA PHE A 250 0.42 18.30 21.98
C PHE A 250 0.55 18.18 23.50
N ALA A 251 1.12 17.09 24.00
CA ALA A 251 1.35 16.91 25.44
C ALA A 251 2.34 17.95 25.98
N ARG A 252 3.41 18.25 25.26
CA ARG A 252 4.41 19.27 25.64
C ARG A 252 3.79 20.67 25.68
N ILE A 253 3.13 21.11 24.61
CA ILE A 253 2.44 22.42 24.57
C ILE A 253 1.48 22.56 25.75
N ARG A 254 0.69 21.51 26.03
CA ARG A 254 -0.29 21.55 27.11
C ARG A 254 0.32 21.59 28.50
N ARG A 255 1.43 20.92 28.71
CA ARG A 255 2.18 20.89 29.98
C ARG A 255 2.91 22.22 30.23
N GLU A 256 3.53 22.78 29.20
CA GLU A 256 4.41 23.96 29.31
C GLU A 256 3.64 25.28 29.18
N GLY A 257 2.40 25.24 28.71
CA GLY A 257 1.58 26.45 28.55
C GLY A 257 2.03 27.36 27.43
N GLY A 258 2.89 26.87 26.50
CA GLY A 258 3.45 27.65 25.40
C GLY A 258 4.14 26.75 24.37
N ILE A 259 4.63 27.39 23.29
CA ILE A 259 5.22 26.67 22.15
C ILE A 259 6.75 26.81 22.05
N HIS A 260 7.40 27.57 22.93
CA HIS A 260 8.81 27.93 22.80
C HIS A 260 9.73 26.69 22.68
N GLU A 261 9.56 25.72 23.58
CA GLU A 261 10.39 24.50 23.61
C GLU A 261 10.03 23.51 22.49
N VAL A 262 8.81 23.62 21.98
CA VAL A 262 8.32 22.73 20.91
C VAL A 262 8.74 23.23 19.55
N ASP A 263 8.65 24.55 19.33
CA ASP A 263 8.91 25.20 18.05
C ASP A 263 10.38 25.00 17.59
N ALA A 264 11.29 24.91 18.55
CA ALA A 264 12.73 24.69 18.28
C ALA A 264 13.05 23.32 17.63
N VAL A 265 12.17 22.33 17.73
CA VAL A 265 12.39 20.97 17.21
C VAL A 265 11.45 20.59 16.07
N LEU A 266 10.52 21.45 15.72
CA LEU A 266 9.61 21.26 14.60
C LEU A 266 10.20 21.80 13.29
N PRO A 267 9.80 21.25 12.13
CA PRO A 267 10.04 21.90 10.86
C PRO A 267 9.51 23.34 10.88
N THR A 268 10.28 24.25 10.35
CA THR A 268 9.87 25.66 10.29
C THR A 268 8.65 25.86 9.38
N VAL A 269 7.87 26.90 9.63
CA VAL A 269 6.75 27.30 8.75
C VAL A 269 7.23 27.47 7.30
N LYS A 270 8.44 27.99 7.09
CA LYS A 270 9.04 28.16 5.76
C LYS A 270 9.25 26.80 5.05
N GLU A 271 9.71 25.78 5.76
CA GLU A 271 9.85 24.42 5.21
C GLU A 271 8.49 23.83 4.84
N ILE A 272 7.46 24.03 5.67
CA ILE A 272 6.10 23.58 5.34
C ILE A 272 5.57 24.28 4.10
N ILE A 273 5.76 25.59 3.97
CA ILE A 273 5.38 26.37 2.77
C ILE A 273 6.11 25.83 1.53
N ALA A 274 7.40 25.49 1.64
CA ALA A 274 8.15 24.90 0.54
C ALA A 274 7.58 23.52 0.13
N LEU A 275 7.22 22.67 1.10
CA LEU A 275 6.55 21.38 0.83
C LEU A 275 5.20 21.54 0.13
N GLN A 276 4.49 22.68 0.32
CA GLN A 276 3.23 22.97 -0.36
C GLN A 276 3.42 23.38 -1.84
N GLY A 277 4.65 23.59 -2.32
CA GLY A 277 4.93 24.00 -3.70
C GLY A 277 4.74 25.50 -3.95
N ASP A 278 4.94 26.35 -2.93
CA ASP A 278 4.80 27.83 -3.02
C ASP A 278 5.61 28.42 -4.19
N ALA A 279 6.84 27.95 -4.41
CA ALA A 279 7.69 28.45 -5.50
C ALA A 279 7.04 28.26 -6.89
N GLN A 280 6.40 27.10 -7.10
CA GLN A 280 5.67 26.82 -8.33
C GLN A 280 4.43 27.70 -8.47
N MET A 281 3.69 27.91 -7.39
CA MET A 281 2.54 28.82 -7.38
C MET A 281 2.97 30.26 -7.72
N ARG A 282 4.07 30.78 -7.13
CA ARG A 282 4.61 32.11 -7.43
C ARG A 282 5.05 32.26 -8.89
N GLU A 283 5.57 31.20 -9.49
CA GLU A 283 5.88 31.22 -10.93
C GLU A 283 4.61 31.33 -11.78
N LEU A 284 3.55 30.59 -11.44
CA LEU A 284 2.26 30.69 -12.11
C LEU A 284 1.62 32.10 -11.94
N GLU A 285 1.74 32.71 -10.75
CA GLU A 285 1.29 34.08 -10.51
C GLU A 285 2.02 35.07 -11.44
N ARG A 286 3.36 35.02 -11.49
CA ARG A 286 4.15 35.89 -12.38
C ARG A 286 3.76 35.72 -13.86
N ARG A 287 3.39 34.52 -14.27
CA ARG A 287 3.04 34.22 -15.65
C ARG A 287 1.61 34.63 -16.02
N TYR A 288 0.67 34.49 -15.11
CA TYR A 288 -0.75 34.55 -15.45
C TYR A 288 -1.52 35.71 -14.78
N LEU A 289 -1.09 36.23 -13.64
CA LEU A 289 -1.71 37.39 -13.03
C LEU A 289 -1.11 38.66 -13.66
N LYS A 290 -1.92 39.35 -14.49
CA LYS A 290 -1.57 40.58 -15.20
C LYS A 290 -2.11 41.80 -14.48
#